data_42eabd9f517f9da564c339ed091e2118
#
_entry.id   42eabd9f517f9da564c339ed091e2118
#
_cell.length_a   1.000
_cell.length_b   1.000
_cell.length_c   1.000
_cell.angle_alpha   90.00
_cell.angle_beta   90.00
_cell.angle_gamma   90.00
#
_symmetry.space_group_name_H-M   'P 1'
#
loop_
_entity.id
_entity.type
_entity.pdbx_description
1 polymer ?
#
loop_
_entity_poly.entity_id
_entity_poly.type
_entity_poly.pdbx_seq_one_letter_code
_entity_poly.pdbx_strand_id
1 'polypeptide(L)'
;MTTDRTAIITIGGDEYTLVLTTKATKEIAGRYGGLENLGDKLMKSENFEMAIGEIVWLITLLANQALLIHNLKHKDDQKELLTEDMVELLTVPADLASYKTAITEALYNGTKRNVESEADPKNAVVG
;
A
#
# COMPACT_ATOMS: atom_id res chain seq x y z
N MET A 1 -2.62 -9.89 17.76
CA MET A 1 -1.63 -9.38 17.12
C MET A 1 -1.89 -8.91 15.69
N THR A 2 -1.30 -7.90 15.38
CA THR A 2 -1.59 -7.25 14.17
C THR A 2 -0.91 -7.84 13.02
N THR A 3 -1.41 -7.56 11.89
CA THR A 3 -0.79 -7.93 10.66
C THR A 3 0.39 -7.07 10.41
N ASP A 4 1.45 -7.64 9.99
CA ASP A 4 2.71 -6.96 9.86
C ASP A 4 2.86 -6.15 8.60
N ARG A 5 1.96 -6.29 7.66
CA ARG A 5 2.12 -5.65 6.35
C ARG A 5 1.02 -4.67 6.02
N THR A 6 0.34 -4.15 7.04
CA THR A 6 -0.80 -3.26 6.80
C THR A 6 -0.63 -1.92 7.49
N ALA A 7 -1.31 -0.95 6.96
CA ALA A 7 -1.52 0.34 7.58
C ALA A 7 -2.95 0.72 7.25
N ILE A 8 -3.56 1.61 8.02
CA ILE A 8 -4.96 1.97 7.84
C ILE A 8 -5.07 3.45 7.59
N ILE A 9 -5.88 3.83 6.59
CA ILE A 9 -6.16 5.23 6.30
C ILE A 9 -7.66 5.40 6.15
N THR A 10 -8.10 6.66 6.18
CA THR A 10 -9.49 7.01 5.98
C THR A 10 -9.62 7.80 4.68
N ILE A 11 -10.54 7.39 3.82
CA ILE A 11 -10.85 8.09 2.58
C ILE A 11 -12.37 8.26 2.52
N GLY A 12 -12.82 9.51 2.45
CA GLY A 12 -14.25 9.78 2.34
C GLY A 12 -15.06 9.25 3.49
N GLY A 13 -14.48 9.16 4.66
CA GLY A 13 -15.19 8.68 5.85
C GLY A 13 -15.10 7.19 6.09
N ASP A 14 -14.55 6.44 5.14
CA ASP A 14 -14.40 4.99 5.27
C ASP A 14 -12.95 4.62 5.48
N GLU A 15 -12.73 3.57 6.26
CA GLU A 15 -11.38 3.08 6.52
C GLU A 15 -10.96 2.09 5.44
N TYR A 16 -9.71 2.21 5.03
CA TYR A 16 -9.11 1.30 4.06
C TYR A 16 -7.79 0.79 4.59
N THR A 17 -7.56 -0.48 4.40
CA THR A 17 -6.30 -1.11 4.80
C THR A 17 -5.36 -1.11 3.61
N LEU A 18 -4.14 -0.65 3.81
CA LEU A 18 -3.10 -0.68 2.77
C LEU A 18 -2.27 -1.93 2.97
N VAL A 19 -2.12 -2.71 1.92
CA VAL A 19 -1.40 -3.99 2.00
C VAL A 19 -0.40 -4.08 0.86
N LEU A 20 0.83 -4.42 1.17
CA LEU A 20 1.84 -4.70 0.14
C LEU A 20 1.80 -6.19 -0.16
N THR A 21 1.26 -6.54 -1.31
CA THR A 21 1.19 -7.91 -1.77
C THR A 21 2.26 -8.17 -2.82
N THR A 22 2.42 -9.41 -3.22
CA THR A 22 3.28 -9.74 -4.35
C THR A 22 2.81 -9.03 -5.61
N LYS A 23 1.50 -8.99 -5.82
CA LYS A 23 0.94 -8.30 -6.98
C LYS A 23 1.29 -6.81 -6.96
N ALA A 24 1.12 -6.16 -5.81
CA ALA A 24 1.45 -4.74 -5.69
C ALA A 24 2.95 -4.50 -5.87
N THR A 25 3.77 -5.37 -5.34
CA THR A 25 5.22 -5.26 -5.49
C THR A 25 5.62 -5.31 -6.96
N LYS A 26 4.98 -6.20 -7.71
CA LYS A 26 5.24 -6.34 -9.13
C LYS A 26 4.85 -5.07 -9.89
N GLU A 27 3.70 -4.48 -9.54
CA GLU A 27 3.25 -3.25 -10.18
C GLU A 27 4.18 -2.08 -9.86
N ILE A 28 4.62 -2.00 -8.60
CA ILE A 28 5.56 -0.95 -8.18
C ILE A 28 6.89 -1.13 -8.91
N ALA A 29 7.37 -2.36 -9.01
CA ALA A 29 8.62 -2.60 -9.72
C ALA A 29 8.52 -2.20 -11.18
N GLY A 30 7.38 -2.44 -11.82
CA GLY A 30 7.17 -2.05 -13.20
C GLY A 30 7.13 -0.55 -13.39
N ARG A 31 6.63 0.18 -12.40
CA ARG A 31 6.51 1.63 -12.52
C ARG A 31 7.78 2.37 -12.09
N TYR A 32 8.46 1.88 -11.07
CA TYR A 32 9.60 2.60 -10.48
C TYR A 32 10.93 1.87 -10.65
N GLY A 33 10.91 0.61 -11.04
CA GLY A 33 12.12 -0.17 -11.13
C GLY A 33 12.48 -0.89 -9.84
N GLY A 34 11.67 -0.74 -8.79
CA GLY A 34 11.90 -1.41 -7.51
C GLY A 34 11.42 -0.58 -6.35
N LEU A 35 11.34 -1.21 -5.19
CA LEU A 35 10.87 -0.52 -3.99
C LEU A 35 11.84 0.57 -3.53
N GLU A 36 13.13 0.37 -3.74
CA GLU A 36 14.12 1.38 -3.39
C GLU A 36 13.92 2.66 -4.18
N ASN A 37 13.66 2.52 -5.46
CA ASN A 37 13.44 3.68 -6.32
C ASN A 37 12.18 4.42 -5.93
N LEU A 38 11.16 3.69 -5.51
CA LEU A 38 9.94 4.31 -5.02
C LEU A 38 10.22 5.16 -3.79
N GLY A 39 10.99 4.62 -2.86
CA GLY A 39 11.34 5.36 -1.66
C GLY A 39 12.04 6.67 -1.98
N ASP A 40 13.02 6.59 -2.89
CA ASP A 40 13.74 7.78 -3.31
C ASP A 40 12.80 8.80 -3.95
N LYS A 41 11.91 8.34 -4.80
CA LYS A 41 11.00 9.24 -5.48
C LYS A 41 10.06 9.95 -4.51
N LEU A 42 9.54 9.22 -3.55
CA LEU A 42 8.64 9.80 -2.55
C LEU A 42 9.35 10.84 -1.69
N MET A 43 10.59 10.53 -1.32
CA MET A 43 11.32 11.41 -0.40
C MET A 43 11.88 12.63 -1.09
N LYS A 44 12.22 12.52 -2.37
CA LYS A 44 12.93 13.57 -3.06
C LYS A 44 12.10 14.38 -4.05
N SER A 45 10.83 14.05 -4.21
CA SER A 45 9.99 14.77 -5.16
C SER A 45 9.76 16.20 -4.68
N GLU A 46 10.13 17.15 -5.51
CA GLU A 46 9.90 18.56 -5.23
C GLU A 46 8.73 19.13 -6.04
N ASN A 47 8.26 18.35 -6.98
CA ASN A 47 7.13 18.78 -7.80
C ASN A 47 5.85 18.32 -7.11
N PHE A 48 5.09 19.31 -6.62
CA PHE A 48 3.89 19.03 -5.83
C PHE A 48 2.87 18.22 -6.61
N GLU A 49 2.65 18.57 -7.85
CA GLU A 49 1.67 17.88 -8.69
C GLU A 49 2.07 16.43 -8.92
N MET A 50 3.34 16.19 -9.20
CA MET A 50 3.84 14.82 -9.36
C MET A 50 3.70 14.03 -8.07
N ALA A 51 4.04 14.68 -6.97
CA ALA A 51 3.94 14.00 -5.68
C ALA A 51 2.50 13.57 -5.39
N ILE A 52 1.53 14.44 -5.68
CA ILE A 52 0.12 14.11 -5.50
C ILE A 52 -0.25 12.90 -6.36
N GLY A 53 0.11 12.92 -7.63
CA GLY A 53 -0.21 11.84 -8.54
C GLY A 53 0.37 10.51 -8.10
N GLU A 54 1.62 10.53 -7.62
CA GLU A 54 2.26 9.31 -7.15
C GLU A 54 1.58 8.77 -5.90
N ILE A 55 1.25 9.65 -4.98
CA ILE A 55 0.59 9.23 -3.75
C ILE A 55 -0.78 8.64 -4.05
N VAL A 56 -1.55 9.30 -4.91
CA VAL A 56 -2.87 8.80 -5.30
C VAL A 56 -2.76 7.42 -5.93
N TRP A 57 -1.79 7.24 -6.83
CA TRP A 57 -1.60 5.94 -7.48
C TRP A 57 -1.29 4.84 -6.47
N LEU A 58 -0.38 5.14 -5.53
CA LEU A 58 0.03 4.17 -4.52
C LEU A 58 -1.10 3.83 -3.56
N ILE A 59 -1.84 4.84 -3.12
CA ILE A 59 -2.99 4.62 -2.24
C ILE A 59 -4.00 3.72 -2.92
N THR A 60 -4.31 4.03 -4.18
CA THR A 60 -5.27 3.24 -4.94
C THR A 60 -4.80 1.80 -5.07
N LEU A 61 -3.53 1.61 -5.41
CA LEU A 61 -2.97 0.28 -5.57
C LEU A 61 -3.02 -0.52 -4.27
N LEU A 62 -2.52 0.07 -3.19
CA LEU A 62 -2.36 -0.66 -1.92
C LEU A 62 -3.70 -0.91 -1.24
N ALA A 63 -4.62 0.05 -1.30
CA ALA A 63 -5.95 -0.15 -0.73
C ALA A 63 -6.71 -1.21 -1.50
N ASN A 64 -6.56 -1.24 -2.81
CA ASN A 64 -7.25 -2.23 -3.61
C ASN A 64 -6.74 -3.65 -3.36
N GLN A 65 -5.51 -3.80 -2.86
CA GLN A 65 -5.04 -5.14 -2.53
C GLN A 65 -5.90 -5.80 -1.46
N ALA A 66 -6.24 -5.05 -0.41
CA ALA A 66 -7.10 -5.58 0.64
C ALA A 66 -8.49 -5.93 0.11
N LEU A 67 -9.03 -5.06 -0.76
CA LEU A 67 -10.33 -5.31 -1.36
C LEU A 67 -10.32 -6.53 -2.28
N LEU A 68 -9.25 -6.68 -3.05
CA LEU A 68 -9.11 -7.84 -3.92
C LEU A 68 -8.98 -9.14 -3.12
N ILE A 69 -8.25 -9.10 -2.01
CA ILE A 69 -8.14 -10.25 -1.14
C ILE A 69 -9.50 -10.61 -0.55
N HIS A 70 -10.24 -9.60 -0.10
CA HIS A 70 -11.58 -9.82 0.40
C HIS A 70 -12.45 -10.48 -0.66
N ASN A 71 -12.43 -9.92 -1.87
CA ASN A 71 -13.26 -10.41 -2.96
C ASN A 71 -12.90 -11.83 -3.35
N LEU A 72 -11.63 -12.17 -3.26
CA LEU A 72 -11.17 -13.52 -3.57
C LEU A 72 -11.74 -14.53 -2.58
N LYS A 73 -11.84 -14.14 -1.32
CA LYS A 73 -12.29 -15.03 -0.25
C LYS A 73 -13.80 -14.97 0.01
N HIS A 74 -14.48 -13.95 -0.48
CA HIS A 74 -15.91 -13.75 -0.19
C HIS A 74 -16.67 -13.53 -1.49
N LYS A 75 -16.92 -14.61 -2.19
CA LYS A 75 -17.53 -14.52 -3.53
C LYS A 75 -18.92 -13.91 -3.51
N ASP A 76 -19.63 -14.06 -2.41
CA ASP A 76 -20.99 -13.53 -2.31
C ASP A 76 -21.05 -12.12 -1.72
N ASP A 77 -19.90 -11.54 -1.40
CA ASP A 77 -19.85 -10.21 -0.81
C ASP A 77 -18.71 -9.43 -1.46
N GLN A 78 -18.91 -9.07 -2.70
CA GLN A 78 -17.87 -8.38 -3.48
C GLN A 78 -17.89 -6.89 -3.18
N LYS A 79 -16.74 -6.33 -2.93
CA LYS A 79 -16.60 -4.90 -2.66
C LYS A 79 -16.06 -4.20 -3.89
N GLU A 80 -16.53 -2.99 -4.08
CA GLU A 80 -16.11 -2.17 -5.20
C GLU A 80 -14.68 -1.68 -4.97
N LEU A 81 -13.87 -1.72 -6.03
CA LEU A 81 -12.50 -1.23 -5.93
C LEU A 81 -12.47 0.28 -6.04
N LEU A 82 -11.41 0.87 -5.48
CA LEU A 82 -11.19 2.30 -5.62
C LEU A 82 -10.60 2.60 -6.99
N THR A 83 -10.90 3.80 -7.50
CA THR A 83 -10.21 4.36 -8.67
C THR A 83 -9.43 5.57 -8.22
N GLU A 84 -8.48 6.00 -9.03
CA GLU A 84 -7.71 7.20 -8.71
C GLU A 84 -8.63 8.42 -8.64
N ASP A 85 -9.62 8.49 -9.53
CA ASP A 85 -10.59 9.58 -9.49
C ASP A 85 -11.33 9.63 -8.16
N MET A 86 -11.74 8.48 -7.65
CA MET A 86 -12.43 8.42 -6.36
C MET A 86 -11.53 8.96 -5.26
N VAL A 87 -10.27 8.53 -5.25
CA VAL A 87 -9.33 9.00 -4.23
C VAL A 87 -9.15 10.51 -4.33
N GLU A 88 -8.99 11.02 -5.54
CA GLU A 88 -8.79 12.45 -5.74
C GLU A 88 -10.00 13.27 -5.32
N LEU A 89 -11.19 12.76 -5.56
CA LEU A 89 -12.42 13.48 -5.23
C LEU A 89 -12.76 13.42 -3.75
N LEU A 90 -12.33 12.38 -3.06
CA LEU A 90 -12.70 12.13 -1.67
C LEU A 90 -11.64 12.59 -0.66
N THR A 91 -10.56 13.19 -1.13
CA THR A 91 -9.48 13.63 -0.25
C THR A 91 -9.14 15.09 -0.54
N VAL A 92 -8.38 15.69 0.36
CA VAL A 92 -7.84 17.03 0.15
C VAL A 92 -6.32 16.94 0.27
N PRO A 93 -5.57 17.93 -0.26
CA PRO A 93 -4.11 17.83 -0.26
C PRO A 93 -3.50 17.59 1.11
N ALA A 94 -4.11 18.11 2.16
CA ALA A 94 -3.59 17.91 3.51
C ALA A 94 -3.60 16.44 3.92
N ASP A 95 -4.52 15.64 3.38
CA ASP A 95 -4.59 14.22 3.70
C ASP A 95 -3.39 13.47 3.15
N LEU A 96 -2.81 13.97 2.06
CA LEU A 96 -1.76 13.24 1.36
C LEU A 96 -0.48 13.11 2.17
N ALA A 97 -0.24 14.05 3.06
CA ALA A 97 0.92 13.97 3.94
C ALA A 97 0.81 12.75 4.87
N SER A 98 -0.36 12.51 5.44
CA SER A 98 -0.55 11.33 6.28
C SER A 98 -0.55 10.06 5.45
N TYR A 99 -1.08 10.11 4.23
CA TYR A 99 -1.06 8.93 3.37
C TYR A 99 0.37 8.53 3.01
N LYS A 100 1.24 9.50 2.80
CA LYS A 100 2.63 9.23 2.51
C LYS A 100 3.28 8.42 3.64
N THR A 101 2.98 8.79 4.88
CA THR A 101 3.45 8.04 6.03
C THR A 101 2.89 6.62 6.05
N ALA A 102 1.60 6.48 5.77
CA ALA A 102 0.94 5.18 5.76
C ALA A 102 1.49 4.28 4.64
N ILE A 103 1.78 4.85 3.48
CA ILE A 103 2.39 4.11 2.38
C ILE A 103 3.74 3.57 2.82
N THR A 104 4.57 4.42 3.40
CA THR A 104 5.89 4.03 3.86
C THR A 104 5.78 2.89 4.88
N GLU A 105 4.83 3.01 5.78
CA GLU A 105 4.59 2.00 6.80
C GLU A 105 4.18 0.67 6.19
N ALA A 106 3.27 0.70 5.22
CA ALA A 106 2.80 -0.52 4.57
C ALA A 106 3.93 -1.20 3.80
N LEU A 107 4.77 -0.42 3.12
CA LEU A 107 5.90 -0.98 2.39
C LEU A 107 6.91 -1.61 3.34
N TYR A 108 7.22 -0.90 4.41
CA TYR A 108 8.16 -1.40 5.41
C TYR A 108 7.67 -2.68 6.05
N ASN A 109 6.41 -2.67 6.48
CA ASN A 109 5.83 -3.82 7.16
C ASN A 109 5.75 -5.04 6.25
N GLY A 110 5.43 -4.82 4.99
CA GLY A 110 5.40 -5.91 4.02
C GLY A 110 6.75 -6.55 3.83
N THR A 111 7.77 -5.72 3.69
CA THR A 111 9.13 -6.19 3.52
C THR A 111 9.63 -6.91 4.78
N LYS A 112 9.36 -6.32 5.92
CA LYS A 112 9.78 -6.88 7.19
C LYS A 112 9.16 -8.26 7.41
N ARG A 113 7.89 -8.40 7.10
CA ARG A 113 7.22 -9.67 7.27
C ARG A 113 7.85 -10.75 6.41
N ASN A 114 8.18 -10.44 5.19
CA ASN A 114 8.81 -11.40 4.30
C ASN A 114 10.15 -11.85 4.86
N VAL A 115 10.93 -10.91 5.35
CA VAL A 115 12.23 -11.22 5.93
C VAL A 115 12.07 -12.09 7.17
N GLU A 116 11.14 -11.75 8.02
CA GLU A 116 10.91 -12.51 9.24
C GLU A 116 10.44 -13.93 8.94
N SER A 117 9.61 -14.08 7.94
CA SER A 117 9.15 -15.40 7.54
C SER A 117 10.30 -16.28 7.11
N GLU A 118 11.23 -15.71 6.40
CA GLU A 118 12.40 -16.45 5.94
C GLU A 118 13.34 -16.80 7.09
N ALA A 119 13.47 -15.87 8.01
CA ALA A 119 14.38 -16.06 9.13
C ALA A 119 13.87 -17.07 10.13
N ASP A 120 12.58 -17.28 10.15
CA ASP A 120 11.95 -18.17 11.11
C ASP A 120 11.50 -19.44 10.45
N PRO A 121 12.33 -20.30 10.23
CA PRO A 121 12.01 -21.55 9.57
C PRO A 121 11.55 -22.57 10.54
N LYS A 122 11.12 -22.13 11.19
CA LYS A 122 10.73 -22.53 11.95
C LYS A 122 10.87 -23.15 12.20
N ASN A 123 11.42 -22.50 11.75
CA ASN A 123 11.96 -22.49 12.02
C ASN A 123 12.52 -22.21 11.98
N ALA A 124 12.71 -22.13 11.77
CA ALA A 124 13.45 -21.84 11.93
C ALA A 124 13.79 -21.67 12.03
N VAL A 125 13.79 -21.96 11.87
CA VAL A 125 14.35 -21.79 12.15
C VAL A 125 14.67 -21.94 12.19
N VAL A 126 14.73 -22.20 11.81
CA VAL A 126 15.24 -22.28 11.97
C VAL A 126 15.58 -22.23 12.22
N GLY A 127 15.54 -22.47 12.21
CA GLY A 127 16.08 -22.41 12.61
C GLY A 127 16.13 -22.46 12.79
#